data_c473140263f42e86d3b4e69993ea075d
#
_entry.id   c473140263f42e86d3b4e69993ea075d
#
_cell.length_a   1.000
_cell.length_b   1.000
_cell.length_c   1.000
_cell.angle_alpha   90.00
_cell.angle_beta   90.00
_cell.angle_gamma   90.00
#
_symmetry.space_group_name_H-M   'P 1'
#
loop_
_entity.id
_entity.type
_entity.pdbx_description
1 polymer ?
#
loop_
_entity_poly.entity_id
_entity_poly.type
_entity_poly.pdbx_seq_one_letter_code
_entity_poly.pdbx_strand_id
1 'polypeptide(L)'
;MSVDSAYPKDASDLLSDLHLLLDKQRQAYAAHPYPPLEQRQQWLKSLRQLLSDEREVLIDAISQDFSHRSADETLFAELMPSLHGIDYTLKHLKRWMKPSARSVDVMFQPASAHVMYQPLGVIGIIVPWNYPLY
;
A
#
# COMPACT_ATOMS: atom_id res chain seq x y z
N MET A 1 28.02 19.34 2.07
CA MET A 1 28.01 18.07 2.80
C MET A 1 27.76 16.98 1.77
N SER A 2 28.74 16.11 1.55
CA SER A 2 28.59 14.98 0.61
C SER A 2 27.52 14.05 1.15
N VAL A 3 26.43 13.84 0.41
CA VAL A 3 25.47 12.79 0.71
C VAL A 3 26.16 11.49 0.33
N ASP A 4 26.71 10.83 1.34
CA ASP A 4 27.30 9.50 1.17
C ASP A 4 26.20 8.58 0.63
N SER A 5 26.46 8.03 -0.56
CA SER A 5 25.54 7.17 -1.30
C SER A 5 25.09 5.99 -0.42
N ALA A 6 23.87 6.06 0.09
CA ALA A 6 23.24 4.98 0.85
C ALA A 6 22.82 3.79 -0.02
N TYR A 7 23.20 3.77 -1.31
CA TYR A 7 22.87 2.69 -2.24
C TYR A 7 24.04 1.70 -2.32
N PRO A 8 23.75 0.39 -2.28
CA PRO A 8 24.76 -0.64 -2.45
C PRO A 8 25.49 -0.46 -3.79
N LYS A 9 26.81 -0.57 -3.76
CA LYS A 9 27.68 -0.32 -4.92
C LYS A 9 27.64 -1.45 -5.95
N ASP A 10 27.05 -2.59 -5.61
CA ASP A 10 26.95 -3.78 -6.45
C ASP A 10 25.49 -4.25 -6.59
N ALA A 11 25.11 -4.63 -7.80
CA ALA A 11 23.77 -5.18 -8.07
C ALA A 11 23.47 -6.49 -7.30
N SER A 12 24.50 -7.26 -6.95
CA SER A 12 24.39 -8.49 -6.17
C SER A 12 23.96 -8.19 -4.71
N ASP A 13 24.51 -7.13 -4.11
CA ASP A 13 24.18 -6.72 -2.75
C ASP A 13 22.73 -6.21 -2.69
N LEU A 14 22.31 -5.42 -3.69
CA LEU A 14 20.93 -4.95 -3.80
C LEU A 14 19.94 -6.11 -3.91
N LEU A 15 20.23 -7.10 -4.73
CA LEU A 15 19.38 -8.29 -4.88
C LEU A 15 19.29 -9.09 -3.59
N SER A 16 20.41 -9.22 -2.86
CA SER A 16 20.44 -9.90 -1.57
C SER A 16 19.57 -9.19 -0.52
N ASP A 17 19.65 -7.87 -0.46
CA ASP A 17 18.85 -7.04 0.45
C ASP A 17 17.35 -7.12 0.10
N LEU A 18 17.00 -7.12 -1.18
CA LEU A 18 15.62 -7.27 -1.64
C LEU A 18 15.06 -8.65 -1.29
N HIS A 19 15.85 -9.73 -1.46
CA HIS A 19 15.43 -11.07 -1.05
C HIS A 19 15.21 -11.16 0.47
N LEU A 20 16.12 -10.61 1.26
CA LEU A 20 15.97 -10.57 2.71
C LEU A 20 14.72 -9.80 3.15
N LEU A 21 14.44 -8.65 2.51
CA LEU A 21 13.25 -7.86 2.77
C LEU A 21 11.97 -8.64 2.42
N LEU A 22 11.95 -9.30 1.25
CA LEU A 22 10.83 -10.12 0.82
C LEU A 22 10.55 -11.28 1.78
N ASP A 23 11.60 -11.94 2.27
CA ASP A 23 11.46 -13.04 3.23
C ASP A 23 10.94 -12.55 4.59
N LYS A 24 11.39 -11.39 5.07
CA LYS A 24 10.82 -10.74 6.27
C LYS A 24 9.33 -10.45 6.11
N GLN A 25 8.92 -9.92 4.96
CA GLN A 25 7.51 -9.63 4.68
C GLN A 25 6.67 -10.91 4.60
N ARG A 26 7.20 -11.97 3.97
CA ARG A 26 6.52 -13.29 3.90
C ARG A 26 6.35 -13.90 5.29
N GLN A 27 7.37 -13.85 6.13
CA GLN A 27 7.31 -14.34 7.51
C GLN A 27 6.28 -13.54 8.34
N ALA A 28 6.28 -12.22 8.23
CA ALA A 28 5.31 -11.37 8.90
C ALA A 28 3.87 -11.67 8.46
N TYR A 29 3.66 -11.87 7.16
CA TYR A 29 2.36 -12.29 6.63
C TYR A 29 1.95 -13.67 7.14
N ALA A 30 2.85 -14.65 7.13
CA ALA A 30 2.56 -16.02 7.61
C ALA A 30 2.19 -16.05 9.10
N ALA A 31 2.80 -15.17 9.91
CA ALA A 31 2.46 -15.04 11.32
C ALA A 31 1.08 -14.41 11.57
N HIS A 32 0.63 -13.50 10.68
CA HIS A 32 -0.64 -12.77 10.82
C HIS A 32 -1.34 -12.62 9.47
N PRO A 33 -1.84 -13.71 8.85
CA PRO A 33 -2.34 -13.68 7.47
C PRO A 33 -3.66 -12.93 7.31
N TYR A 34 -4.38 -12.70 8.39
CA TYR A 34 -5.65 -11.97 8.37
C TYR A 34 -5.71 -10.90 9.46
N PRO A 35 -5.04 -9.73 9.26
CA PRO A 35 -5.08 -8.65 10.24
C PRO A 35 -6.51 -8.16 10.49
N PRO A 36 -6.89 -7.84 11.74
CA PRO A 36 -8.21 -7.31 12.06
C PRO A 36 -8.45 -5.92 11.46
N LEU A 37 -9.71 -5.50 11.41
CA LEU A 37 -10.12 -4.21 10.84
C LEU A 37 -9.36 -3.03 11.45
N GLU A 38 -9.25 -3.02 12.77
CA GLU A 38 -8.61 -1.94 13.54
C GLU A 38 -7.15 -1.77 13.15
N GLN A 39 -6.44 -2.88 12.98
CA GLN A 39 -5.03 -2.86 12.56
C GLN A 39 -4.86 -2.31 11.14
N ARG A 40 -5.73 -2.73 10.21
CA ARG A 40 -5.71 -2.20 8.83
C ARG A 40 -6.04 -0.71 8.79
N GLN A 41 -7.02 -0.28 9.59
CA GLN A 41 -7.36 1.14 9.71
C GLN A 41 -6.19 1.94 10.30
N GLN A 42 -5.48 1.39 11.28
CA GLN A 42 -4.31 2.04 11.85
C GLN A 42 -3.20 2.24 10.82
N TRP A 43 -2.89 1.22 10.03
CA TRP A 43 -1.89 1.33 8.96
C TRP A 43 -2.27 2.38 7.90
N LEU A 44 -3.52 2.41 7.47
CA LEU A 44 -4.00 3.41 6.52
C LEU A 44 -3.93 4.84 7.09
N LYS A 45 -4.27 5.01 8.37
CA LYS A 45 -4.15 6.31 9.04
C LYS A 45 -2.69 6.75 9.16
N SER A 46 -1.79 5.83 9.50
CA SER A 46 -0.35 6.12 9.57
C SER A 46 0.22 6.50 8.20
N LEU A 47 -0.17 5.80 7.12
CA LEU A 47 0.22 6.15 5.75
C LEU A 47 -0.32 7.53 5.36
N ARG A 48 -1.60 7.80 5.65
CA ARG A 48 -2.21 9.10 5.39
C ARG A 48 -1.47 10.23 6.10
N GLN A 49 -1.14 10.03 7.37
CA GLN A 49 -0.40 11.01 8.16
C GLN A 49 0.99 11.25 7.58
N LEU A 50 1.72 10.18 7.24
CA LEU A 50 3.04 10.26 6.61
C LEU A 50 3.00 11.10 5.32
N LEU A 51 2.07 10.82 4.41
CA LEU A 51 1.92 11.59 3.16
C LEU A 51 1.60 13.06 3.42
N SER A 52 0.87 13.37 4.48
CA SER A 52 0.53 14.76 4.84
C SER A 52 1.71 15.49 5.48
N ASP A 53 2.47 14.82 6.35
CA ASP A 53 3.60 15.40 7.08
C ASP A 53 4.81 15.62 6.15
N GLU A 54 5.07 14.65 5.26
CA GLU A 54 6.21 14.68 4.35
C GLU A 54 5.88 15.31 2.97
N ARG A 55 4.76 16.01 2.89
CA ARG A 55 4.25 16.59 1.62
C ARG A 55 5.29 17.40 0.87
N GLU A 56 5.95 18.34 1.54
CA GLU A 56 6.92 19.23 0.93
C GLU A 56 8.17 18.46 0.46
N VAL A 57 8.64 17.51 1.26
CA VAL A 57 9.79 16.65 0.92
C VAL A 57 9.49 15.80 -0.33
N LEU A 58 8.30 15.24 -0.41
CA LEU A 58 7.86 14.44 -1.57
C LEU A 58 7.74 15.30 -2.83
N ILE A 59 7.16 16.51 -2.73
CA ILE A 59 7.05 17.44 -3.84
C ILE A 59 8.43 17.85 -4.34
N ASP A 60 9.34 18.20 -3.46
CA ASP A 60 10.69 18.61 -3.81
C ASP A 60 11.49 17.47 -4.46
N ALA A 61 11.41 16.26 -3.94
CA ALA A 61 12.07 15.09 -4.51
C ALA A 61 11.57 14.79 -5.94
N ILE A 62 10.26 14.78 -6.14
CA ILE A 62 9.68 14.59 -7.47
C ILE A 62 10.06 15.72 -8.43
N SER A 63 10.05 16.98 -7.95
CA SER A 63 10.48 18.12 -8.78
C SER A 63 11.92 17.97 -9.26
N GLN A 64 12.82 17.50 -8.39
CA GLN A 64 14.23 17.27 -8.75
C GLN A 64 14.39 16.14 -9.78
N ASP A 65 13.68 15.02 -9.58
CA ASP A 65 13.75 13.87 -10.49
C ASP A 65 13.19 14.16 -11.89
N PHE A 66 12.22 15.07 -11.97
CA PHE A 66 11.49 15.39 -13.22
C PHE A 66 11.84 16.76 -13.81
N SER A 67 13.07 17.26 -13.61
CA SER A 67 13.55 18.52 -14.18
C SER A 67 12.63 19.72 -13.85
N HIS A 68 12.35 19.89 -12.57
CA HIS A 68 11.52 20.98 -12.02
C HIS A 68 10.03 20.87 -12.35
N ARG A 69 9.44 19.68 -12.17
CA ARG A 69 7.99 19.52 -12.20
C ARG A 69 7.33 20.50 -11.23
N SER A 70 6.22 21.09 -11.63
CA SER A 70 5.43 22.00 -10.78
C SER A 70 4.99 21.34 -9.50
N ALA A 71 5.15 22.03 -8.38
CA ALA A 71 4.62 21.60 -7.07
C ALA A 71 3.10 21.36 -7.11
N ASP A 72 2.37 22.23 -7.82
CA ASP A 72 0.92 22.09 -7.98
C ASP A 72 0.54 20.82 -8.75
N GLU A 73 1.32 20.45 -9.78
CA GLU A 73 1.07 19.22 -10.53
C GLU A 73 1.22 17.99 -9.62
N THR A 74 2.30 17.89 -8.84
CA THR A 74 2.49 16.80 -7.87
C THR A 74 1.40 16.80 -6.81
N LEU A 75 1.01 17.97 -6.31
CA LEU A 75 -0.04 18.09 -5.32
C LEU A 75 -1.39 17.59 -5.85
N PHE A 76 -1.81 18.06 -7.02
CA PHE A 76 -3.16 17.77 -7.56
C PHE A 76 -3.23 16.40 -8.25
N ALA A 77 -2.15 15.95 -8.89
CA ALA A 77 -2.15 14.71 -9.67
C ALA A 77 -1.75 13.48 -8.86
N GLU A 78 -1.01 13.63 -7.76
CA GLU A 78 -0.50 12.51 -6.98
C GLU A 78 -0.91 12.55 -5.51
N LEU A 79 -0.57 13.60 -4.76
CA LEU A 79 -0.83 13.65 -3.31
C LEU A 79 -2.32 13.68 -2.97
N MET A 80 -3.09 14.57 -3.58
CA MET A 80 -4.52 14.66 -3.30
C MET A 80 -5.29 13.38 -3.66
N PRO A 81 -5.09 12.78 -4.84
CA PRO A 81 -5.73 11.49 -5.17
C PRO A 81 -5.33 10.37 -4.22
N SER A 82 -4.05 10.29 -3.81
CA SER A 82 -3.58 9.32 -2.83
C SER A 82 -4.29 9.46 -1.48
N LEU A 83 -4.36 10.68 -0.95
CA LEU A 83 -5.06 10.95 0.32
C LEU A 83 -6.57 10.64 0.21
N HIS A 84 -7.22 11.03 -0.89
CA HIS A 84 -8.63 10.72 -1.13
C HIS A 84 -8.87 9.21 -1.26
N GLY A 85 -7.98 8.48 -1.92
CA GLY A 85 -8.03 7.01 -2.04
C GLY A 85 -7.93 6.32 -0.68
N ILE A 86 -7.05 6.81 0.21
CA ILE A 86 -6.93 6.30 1.58
C ILE A 86 -8.21 6.60 2.37
N ASP A 87 -8.74 7.83 2.32
CA ASP A 87 -9.97 8.22 3.02
C ASP A 87 -11.18 7.39 2.53
N TYR A 88 -11.28 7.18 1.23
CA TYR A 88 -12.28 6.30 0.63
C TYR A 88 -12.15 4.86 1.14
N THR A 89 -10.93 4.34 1.18
CA THR A 89 -10.65 2.99 1.67
C THR A 89 -11.03 2.85 3.15
N LEU A 90 -10.63 3.79 4.01
CA LEU A 90 -10.98 3.82 5.43
C LEU A 90 -12.49 3.77 5.65
N LYS A 91 -13.25 4.54 4.85
CA LYS A 91 -14.72 4.59 4.91
C LYS A 91 -15.37 3.26 4.52
N HIS A 92 -14.79 2.52 3.58
CA HIS A 92 -15.42 1.34 2.99
C HIS A 92 -14.85 -0.01 3.49
N LEU A 93 -13.66 -0.02 4.10
CA LEU A 93 -12.92 -1.21 4.51
C LEU A 93 -13.75 -2.19 5.34
N LYS A 94 -14.49 -1.67 6.33
CA LYS A 94 -15.37 -2.49 7.19
C LYS A 94 -16.41 -3.26 6.37
N ARG A 95 -16.97 -2.63 5.34
CA ARG A 95 -17.95 -3.28 4.45
C ARG A 95 -17.29 -4.33 3.57
N TRP A 96 -16.10 -4.03 3.03
CA TRP A 96 -15.38 -4.96 2.17
C TRP A 96 -14.89 -6.20 2.89
N MET A 97 -14.59 -6.11 4.18
CA MET A 97 -14.18 -7.25 5.00
C MET A 97 -15.34 -8.15 5.47
N LYS A 98 -16.59 -7.73 5.26
CA LYS A 98 -17.74 -8.56 5.65
C LYS A 98 -17.89 -9.77 4.73
N PRO A 99 -18.15 -10.97 5.30
CA PRO A 99 -18.55 -12.10 4.50
C PRO A 99 -19.80 -11.78 3.67
N SER A 100 -19.81 -12.19 2.42
CA SER A 100 -20.93 -12.02 1.49
C SER A 100 -21.69 -13.32 1.35
N ALA A 101 -22.92 -13.37 1.86
CA ALA A 101 -23.78 -14.56 1.78
C ALA A 101 -24.04 -14.96 0.32
N ARG A 102 -24.14 -16.26 0.09
CA ARG A 102 -24.53 -16.88 -1.18
C ARG A 102 -25.73 -17.78 -0.97
N SER A 103 -26.57 -17.87 -1.99
CA SER A 103 -27.70 -18.81 -1.99
C SER A 103 -27.18 -20.24 -2.00
N VAL A 104 -27.87 -21.10 -1.25
CA VAL A 104 -27.64 -22.55 -1.23
C VAL A 104 -28.92 -23.21 -1.72
N ASP A 105 -28.79 -24.21 -2.60
CA ASP A 105 -29.93 -24.96 -3.10
C ASP A 105 -30.74 -25.58 -1.95
N VAL A 106 -32.05 -25.69 -2.17
CA VAL A 106 -33.00 -26.21 -1.17
C VAL A 106 -32.64 -27.60 -0.68
N MET A 107 -32.03 -28.43 -1.52
CA MET A 107 -31.56 -29.77 -1.15
C MET A 107 -30.45 -29.80 -0.11
N PHE A 108 -29.75 -28.70 0.09
CA PHE A 108 -28.67 -28.58 1.05
C PHE A 108 -29.05 -27.81 2.33
N GLN A 109 -30.31 -27.42 2.46
CA GLN A 109 -30.80 -26.77 3.68
C GLN A 109 -30.67 -27.71 4.89
N PRO A 110 -30.23 -27.22 6.06
CA PRO A 110 -30.04 -25.81 6.48
C PRO A 110 -28.62 -25.26 6.29
N ALA A 111 -27.85 -25.77 5.35
CA ALA A 111 -26.49 -25.26 5.08
C ALA A 111 -26.50 -23.78 4.68
N SER A 112 -25.41 -23.06 5.02
CA SER A 112 -25.16 -21.68 4.60
C SER A 112 -23.84 -21.59 3.86
N ALA A 113 -23.75 -20.71 2.85
CA ALA A 113 -22.54 -20.44 2.12
C ALA A 113 -22.23 -18.95 2.10
N HIS A 114 -20.96 -18.61 2.14
CA HIS A 114 -20.48 -17.22 2.04
C HIS A 114 -19.13 -17.15 1.36
N VAL A 115 -18.85 -15.99 0.76
CA VAL A 115 -17.53 -15.63 0.23
C VAL A 115 -16.88 -14.65 1.20
N MET A 116 -15.63 -14.91 1.56
CA MET A 116 -14.81 -14.04 2.38
C MET A 116 -13.54 -13.68 1.64
N TYR A 117 -13.27 -12.37 1.51
CA TYR A 117 -12.04 -11.88 0.91
C TYR A 117 -10.91 -11.93 1.93
N GLN A 118 -9.78 -12.47 1.51
CA GLN A 118 -8.59 -12.60 2.34
C GLN A 118 -7.40 -11.88 1.67
N PRO A 119 -6.41 -11.40 2.45
CA PRO A 119 -5.18 -10.86 1.89
C PRO A 119 -4.46 -11.91 1.03
N LEU A 120 -3.87 -11.48 -0.08
CA LEU A 120 -3.12 -12.36 -0.99
C LEU A 120 -1.70 -12.66 -0.50
N GLY A 121 -1.20 -11.86 0.44
CA GLY A 121 0.18 -11.95 0.92
C GLY A 121 1.00 -10.73 0.53
N VAL A 122 2.26 -10.94 0.24
CA VAL A 122 3.17 -9.89 -0.22
C VAL A 122 2.89 -9.61 -1.70
N ILE A 123 2.69 -8.34 -2.02
CA ILE A 123 2.37 -7.87 -3.37
C ILE A 123 3.50 -6.97 -3.85
N GLY A 124 3.97 -7.20 -5.07
CA GLY A 124 4.86 -6.28 -5.79
C GLY A 124 4.05 -5.22 -6.53
N ILE A 125 4.40 -3.95 -6.37
CA ILE A 125 3.78 -2.83 -7.06
C ILE A 125 4.86 -2.15 -7.91
N ILE A 126 4.60 -2.02 -9.20
CA ILE A 126 5.44 -1.25 -10.12
C ILE A 126 4.66 0.00 -10.49
N VAL A 127 5.13 1.14 -10.00
CA VAL A 127 4.51 2.43 -10.29
C VAL A 127 4.91 2.93 -11.68
N PRO A 128 4.04 3.70 -12.37
CA PRO A 128 4.42 4.37 -13.62
C PRO A 128 5.43 5.47 -13.31
N TRP A 129 6.43 5.59 -14.17
CA TRP A 129 7.55 6.52 -13.93
C TRP A 129 7.20 8.00 -14.13
N ASN A 130 6.04 8.30 -14.67
CA ASN A 130 5.53 9.67 -14.83
C ASN A 130 4.70 10.16 -13.63
N TYR A 131 4.20 9.24 -12.79
CA TYR A 131 3.47 9.52 -11.54
C TYR A 131 3.91 8.52 -10.46
N PRO A 132 5.09 8.76 -9.85
CA PRO A 132 5.73 7.74 -8.99
C PRO A 132 5.09 7.56 -7.62
N LEU A 133 4.24 8.49 -7.18
CA LEU A 133 3.63 8.45 -5.85
C LEU A 133 2.22 7.87 -5.83
N TYR A 134 1.44 8.07 -6.90
CA TYR A 134 0.02 7.67 -6.99
C TYR A 134 -0.24 6.29 -7.59
#